data_c5c95fad906a2694ba82b5a6276c3477
#
_entry.id   c5c95fad906a2694ba82b5a6276c3477
#
_cell.length_a   1.000
_cell.length_b   1.000
_cell.length_c   1.000
_cell.angle_alpha   90.00
_cell.angle_beta   90.00
_cell.angle_gamma   90.00
#
_symmetry.space_group_name_H-M   'P 1'
#
loop_
_entity.id
_entity.type
_entity.pdbx_description
1 polymer ?
#
loop_
_entity_poly.entity_id
_entity_poly.type
_entity_poly.pdbx_seq_one_letter_code
_entity_poly.pdbx_strand_id
1 'polypeptide(L)'
;MKKLKKNNIISFPNEISEEEKEIEAILFAAEEPLDEESIRVKITKGKNLLKSLTKLQKHYSKRGINLVCISNKWSFRTSDKLSDLMSQQKSVQKKLSRAAIETLSIIVYHQPVTRSEIEEIRGVAFGINTLDILMELNWVKPQGRKNIPGRPLQYVSTDEFLSHFNLQKLSDLPTVDELSSAGLIDSGNIDSSIFGTGKFFKEKQEVKKEDIYSNIDEMLKSTLDTKND
;
A
#
# COMPACT_ATOMS: atom_id res chain seq x y z
N MET A 1 22.70 -57.78 29.11
CA MET A 1 23.08 -56.55 28.36
C MET A 1 21.81 -55.81 27.97
N LYS A 2 21.43 -54.76 28.69
CA LYS A 2 20.27 -53.91 28.39
C LYS A 2 20.62 -52.88 27.31
N LYS A 3 19.97 -52.94 26.13
CA LYS A 3 20.07 -51.93 25.08
C LYS A 3 19.53 -50.60 25.59
N LEU A 4 20.38 -49.58 25.68
CA LEU A 4 20.02 -48.21 25.92
C LEU A 4 19.09 -47.71 24.80
N LYS A 5 17.91 -47.24 25.19
CA LYS A 5 16.95 -46.60 24.26
C LYS A 5 17.59 -45.37 23.69
N LYS A 6 17.61 -45.25 22.34
CA LYS A 6 17.96 -44.01 21.61
C LYS A 6 17.04 -42.89 22.13
N ASN A 7 17.66 -41.87 22.68
CA ASN A 7 16.99 -40.61 23.01
C ASN A 7 16.30 -40.11 21.73
N ASN A 8 14.98 -39.99 21.75
CA ASN A 8 14.24 -39.20 20.80
C ASN A 8 14.64 -37.74 20.99
N ILE A 9 15.60 -37.30 20.24
CA ILE A 9 15.86 -35.87 20.07
C ILE A 9 14.67 -35.34 19.29
N ILE A 10 13.72 -34.73 20.01
CA ILE A 10 12.68 -33.94 19.39
C ILE A 10 13.42 -32.74 18.76
N SER A 11 13.71 -32.82 17.47
CA SER A 11 14.16 -31.65 16.72
C SER A 11 12.97 -30.69 16.69
N PHE A 12 13.12 -29.55 17.34
CA PHE A 12 12.15 -28.46 17.20
C PHE A 12 12.08 -28.09 15.72
N PRO A 13 10.91 -28.16 15.08
CA PRO A 13 10.81 -27.74 13.70
C PRO A 13 11.05 -26.23 13.62
N ASN A 14 11.99 -25.83 12.78
CA ASN A 14 12.43 -24.48 12.46
C ASN A 14 13.41 -23.84 13.46
N GLU A 15 14.64 -24.32 13.49
CA GLU A 15 15.75 -23.47 13.89
C GLU A 15 15.87 -22.34 12.86
N ILE A 16 15.69 -21.10 13.32
CA ILE A 16 15.97 -19.89 12.56
C ILE A 16 17.48 -19.89 12.26
N SER A 17 17.88 -19.77 11.00
CA SER A 17 19.29 -19.71 10.62
C SER A 17 19.97 -18.46 11.18
N GLU A 18 21.29 -18.48 11.33
CA GLU A 18 22.03 -17.30 11.81
C GLU A 18 21.78 -16.06 10.93
N GLU A 19 21.68 -16.25 9.60
CA GLU A 19 21.31 -15.18 8.67
C GLU A 19 19.91 -14.62 8.97
N GLU A 20 18.93 -15.47 9.27
CA GLU A 20 17.58 -15.03 9.64
C GLU A 20 17.56 -14.29 10.97
N LYS A 21 18.41 -14.67 11.94
CA LYS A 21 18.55 -13.93 13.22
C LYS A 21 19.19 -12.54 13.02
N GLU A 22 20.22 -12.46 12.15
CA GLU A 22 20.83 -11.16 11.81
C GLU A 22 19.80 -10.22 11.18
N ILE A 23 19.00 -10.72 10.22
CA ILE A 23 17.93 -9.95 9.56
C ILE A 23 16.87 -9.50 10.56
N GLU A 24 16.43 -10.42 11.44
CA GLU A 24 15.46 -10.13 12.49
C GLU A 24 15.95 -9.00 13.40
N ALA A 25 17.20 -9.07 13.87
CA ALA A 25 17.79 -8.06 14.73
C ALA A 25 17.92 -6.70 14.03
N ILE A 26 18.34 -6.68 12.76
CA ILE A 26 18.48 -5.45 11.96
C ILE A 26 17.10 -4.79 11.78
N LEU A 27 16.08 -5.55 11.42
CA LEU A 27 14.73 -5.04 11.20
C LEU A 27 14.04 -4.60 12.51
N PHE A 28 14.34 -5.27 13.63
CA PHE A 28 13.82 -4.90 14.94
C PHE A 28 14.43 -3.60 15.45
N ALA A 29 15.73 -3.39 15.20
CA ALA A 29 16.46 -2.20 15.65
C ALA A 29 16.27 -0.99 14.70
N ALA A 30 15.64 -1.18 13.55
CA ALA A 30 15.45 -0.11 12.58
C ALA A 30 14.30 0.82 12.99
N GLU A 31 14.54 2.11 12.97
CA GLU A 31 13.54 3.15 13.21
C GLU A 31 12.59 3.32 12.02
N GLU A 32 13.08 3.06 10.80
CA GLU A 32 12.35 3.18 9.55
C GLU A 32 12.34 1.87 8.77
N PRO A 33 11.32 1.63 7.91
CA PRO A 33 11.29 0.46 7.02
C PRO A 33 12.53 0.43 6.11
N LEU A 34 13.20 -0.72 6.04
CA LEU A 34 14.44 -0.92 5.28
C LEU A 34 14.18 -1.61 3.94
N ASP A 35 14.82 -1.14 2.88
CA ASP A 35 14.89 -1.83 1.60
C ASP A 35 15.90 -3.00 1.65
N GLU A 36 15.85 -3.85 0.63
CA GLU A 36 16.73 -5.02 0.56
C GLU A 36 18.21 -4.66 0.48
N GLU A 37 18.53 -3.55 -0.15
CA GLU A 37 19.92 -3.08 -0.29
C GLU A 37 20.48 -2.64 1.07
N SER A 38 19.72 -1.87 1.82
CA SER A 38 20.07 -1.43 3.18
C SER A 38 20.23 -2.60 4.14
N ILE A 39 19.40 -3.64 4.02
CA ILE A 39 19.53 -4.87 4.81
C ILE A 39 20.79 -5.63 4.39
N ARG A 40 21.05 -5.77 3.08
CA ARG A 40 22.19 -6.49 2.53
C ARG A 40 23.53 -5.92 2.98
N VAL A 41 23.66 -4.61 3.07
CA VAL A 41 24.88 -3.93 3.54
C VAL A 41 25.18 -4.24 5.01
N LYS A 42 24.14 -4.48 5.82
CA LYS A 42 24.27 -4.72 7.26
C LYS A 42 24.49 -6.19 7.64
N ILE A 43 24.18 -7.12 6.72
CA ILE A 43 24.34 -8.57 6.97
C ILE A 43 25.77 -9.00 6.68
N THR A 44 26.33 -9.84 7.56
CA THR A 44 27.71 -10.35 7.46
C THR A 44 27.86 -11.45 6.38
N LYS A 45 26.84 -12.27 6.17
CA LYS A 45 26.86 -13.44 5.26
C LYS A 45 25.46 -13.64 4.63
N GLY A 46 25.14 -12.94 3.55
CA GLY A 46 23.83 -13.08 2.89
C GLY A 46 23.96 -13.63 1.46
N LYS A 47 23.70 -14.93 1.24
CA LYS A 47 23.67 -15.51 -0.12
C LYS A 47 22.28 -15.40 -0.78
N ASN A 48 21.19 -15.41 -0.01
CA ASN A 48 19.83 -15.42 -0.54
C ASN A 48 18.86 -14.62 0.35
N LEU A 49 19.09 -13.32 0.48
CA LEU A 49 18.31 -12.42 1.34
C LEU A 49 16.79 -12.55 1.17
N LEU A 50 16.28 -12.54 -0.06
CA LEU A 50 14.84 -12.69 -0.35
C LEU A 50 14.25 -13.99 0.20
N LYS A 51 14.99 -15.08 0.10
CA LYS A 51 14.55 -16.38 0.63
C LYS A 51 14.49 -16.37 2.15
N SER A 52 15.46 -15.74 2.80
CA SER A 52 15.48 -15.59 4.26
C SER A 52 14.39 -14.67 4.76
N LEU A 53 14.13 -13.54 4.09
CA LEU A 53 13.01 -12.63 4.36
C LEU A 53 11.65 -13.33 4.21
N THR A 54 11.45 -14.10 3.14
CA THR A 54 10.21 -14.87 2.92
C THR A 54 9.98 -15.93 3.99
N LYS A 55 11.04 -16.58 4.46
CA LYS A 55 10.94 -17.54 5.56
C LYS A 55 10.59 -16.86 6.88
N LEU A 56 11.26 -15.73 7.20
CA LEU A 56 10.92 -14.92 8.36
C LEU A 56 9.47 -14.44 8.31
N GLN A 57 9.01 -13.97 7.18
CA GLN A 57 7.62 -13.55 6.99
C GLN A 57 6.64 -14.69 7.32
N LYS A 58 6.89 -15.91 6.84
CA LYS A 58 6.09 -17.09 7.19
C LYS A 58 6.17 -17.44 8.67
N HIS A 59 7.36 -17.31 9.27
CA HIS A 59 7.56 -17.59 10.69
C HIS A 59 6.77 -16.64 11.58
N TYR A 60 6.67 -15.36 11.18
CA TYR A 60 5.96 -14.32 11.91
C TYR A 60 4.47 -14.19 11.56
N SER A 61 3.97 -14.89 10.53
CA SER A 61 2.59 -14.76 10.03
C SER A 61 1.50 -15.10 11.05
N LYS A 62 1.79 -15.94 12.05
CA LYS A 62 0.86 -16.36 13.10
C LYS A 62 1.18 -15.78 14.48
N ARG A 63 2.05 -14.79 14.53
CA ARG A 63 2.49 -14.16 15.79
C ARG A 63 1.76 -12.82 16.00
N GLY A 64 1.96 -12.22 17.17
CA GLY A 64 1.43 -10.89 17.51
C GLY A 64 2.10 -9.74 16.73
N ILE A 65 3.27 -10.00 16.14
CA ILE A 65 3.96 -9.11 15.22
C ILE A 65 4.15 -9.84 13.88
N ASN A 66 4.00 -9.13 12.78
CA ASN A 66 4.14 -9.66 11.43
C ASN A 66 5.25 -8.91 10.70
N LEU A 67 6.04 -9.63 9.91
CA LEU A 67 6.99 -9.04 8.99
C LEU A 67 6.26 -8.72 7.67
N VAL A 68 6.22 -7.45 7.30
CA VAL A 68 5.53 -6.98 6.09
C VAL A 68 6.51 -6.29 5.15
N CYS A 69 6.23 -6.41 3.85
CA CYS A 69 6.91 -5.67 2.81
C CYS A 69 5.92 -4.71 2.16
N ILE A 70 6.17 -3.41 2.23
CA ILE A 70 5.33 -2.36 1.66
C ILE A 70 6.23 -1.43 0.86
N SER A 71 5.88 -1.13 -0.39
CA SER A 71 6.70 -0.30 -1.29
C SER A 71 8.16 -0.77 -1.36
N ASN A 72 8.39 -2.08 -1.42
CA ASN A 72 9.73 -2.72 -1.40
C ASN A 72 10.56 -2.48 -0.13
N LYS A 73 9.95 -2.01 0.95
CA LYS A 73 10.58 -1.84 2.26
C LYS A 73 10.01 -2.83 3.28
N TRP A 74 10.88 -3.41 4.07
CA TRP A 74 10.56 -4.41 5.09
C TRP A 74 10.50 -3.79 6.47
N SER A 75 9.48 -4.15 7.24
CA SER A 75 9.34 -3.72 8.65
C SER A 75 8.51 -4.70 9.46
N PHE A 76 8.72 -4.73 10.78
CA PHE A 76 7.82 -5.41 11.69
C PHE A 76 6.64 -4.51 12.04
N ARG A 77 5.44 -5.09 12.01
CA ARG A 77 4.20 -4.43 12.42
C ARG A 77 3.40 -5.31 13.37
N THR A 78 2.63 -4.69 14.24
CA THR A 78 1.65 -5.40 15.06
C THR A 78 0.62 -6.08 14.17
N SER A 79 0.24 -7.30 14.51
CA SER A 79 -0.82 -8.02 13.80
C SER A 79 -2.14 -7.26 13.87
N ASP A 80 -2.87 -7.16 12.74
CA ASP A 80 -4.17 -6.49 12.67
C ASP A 80 -5.18 -7.02 13.69
N LYS A 81 -5.06 -8.30 14.06
CA LYS A 81 -5.89 -8.93 15.09
C LYS A 81 -5.72 -8.34 16.49
N LEU A 82 -4.64 -7.64 16.73
CA LEU A 82 -4.31 -6.99 18.00
C LEU A 82 -4.47 -5.47 17.95
N SER A 83 -5.03 -4.93 16.87
CA SER A 83 -5.23 -3.48 16.68
C SER A 83 -6.03 -2.86 17.82
N ASP A 84 -7.08 -3.55 18.29
CA ASP A 84 -7.94 -3.08 19.37
C ASP A 84 -7.21 -2.95 20.71
N LEU A 85 -6.28 -3.87 21.00
CA LEU A 85 -5.44 -3.78 22.20
C LEU A 85 -4.48 -2.58 22.16
N MET A 86 -3.98 -2.24 20.96
CA MET A 86 -3.08 -1.11 20.77
C MET A 86 -3.81 0.22 20.69
N SER A 87 -5.08 0.23 20.29
CA SER A 87 -5.89 1.46 20.19
C SER A 87 -6.12 2.14 21.53
N GLN A 88 -6.09 1.41 22.64
CA GLN A 88 -6.26 1.95 23.98
C GLN A 88 -5.09 2.84 24.45
N GLN A 89 -3.93 2.75 23.82
CA GLN A 89 -2.72 3.52 24.17
C GLN A 89 -2.46 4.70 23.22
N LYS A 90 -3.29 4.92 22.21
CA LYS A 90 -3.09 6.05 21.30
C LYS A 90 -3.40 7.36 22.01
N SER A 91 -2.36 8.14 22.27
CA SER A 91 -2.49 9.58 22.50
C SER A 91 -3.39 10.14 21.39
N VAL A 92 -4.32 11.02 21.77
CA VAL A 92 -5.28 11.64 20.86
C VAL A 92 -4.54 12.34 19.71
N GLN A 93 -4.25 11.62 18.64
CA GLN A 93 -3.78 12.26 17.41
C GLN A 93 -4.90 13.17 16.94
N LYS A 94 -4.58 14.45 16.76
CA LYS A 94 -5.52 15.43 16.21
C LYS A 94 -6.07 14.86 14.90
N LYS A 95 -7.37 14.58 14.87
CA LYS A 95 -8.04 14.12 13.65
C LYS A 95 -7.83 15.17 12.56
N LEU A 96 -7.48 14.73 11.37
CA LEU A 96 -7.43 15.61 10.22
C LEU A 96 -8.78 16.31 10.03
N SER A 97 -8.73 17.56 9.62
CA SER A 97 -9.95 18.27 9.24
C SER A 97 -10.55 17.64 7.98
N ARG A 98 -11.86 17.79 7.78
CA ARG A 98 -12.53 17.34 6.56
C ARG A 98 -11.87 17.90 5.30
N ALA A 99 -11.49 19.19 5.31
CA ALA A 99 -10.76 19.83 4.21
C ALA A 99 -9.41 19.15 3.92
N ALA A 100 -8.68 18.71 4.95
CA ALA A 100 -7.41 18.02 4.77
C ALA A 100 -7.61 16.61 4.17
N ILE A 101 -8.65 15.89 4.59
CA ILE A 101 -8.98 14.58 4.03
C ILE A 101 -9.39 14.70 2.56
N GLU A 102 -10.26 15.65 2.21
CA GLU A 102 -10.68 15.93 0.84
C GLU A 102 -9.48 16.29 -0.05
N THR A 103 -8.61 17.19 0.43
CA THR A 103 -7.39 17.60 -0.29
C THR A 103 -6.45 16.42 -0.51
N LEU A 104 -6.23 15.59 0.52
CA LEU A 104 -5.40 14.39 0.41
C LEU A 104 -5.96 13.42 -0.64
N SER A 105 -7.26 13.16 -0.60
CA SER A 105 -7.93 12.28 -1.57
C SER A 105 -7.72 12.78 -2.99
N ILE A 106 -7.95 14.07 -3.26
CA ILE A 106 -7.72 14.64 -4.58
C ILE A 106 -6.26 14.47 -5.03
N ILE A 107 -5.29 14.77 -4.16
CA ILE A 107 -3.88 14.59 -4.50
C ILE A 107 -3.61 13.16 -4.88
N VAL A 108 -4.04 12.20 -4.09
CA VAL A 108 -3.76 10.78 -4.28
C VAL A 108 -4.37 10.23 -5.56
N TYR A 109 -5.57 10.66 -5.92
CA TYR A 109 -6.28 10.20 -7.12
C TYR A 109 -5.89 10.93 -8.40
N HIS A 110 -5.40 12.19 -8.32
CA HIS A 110 -5.14 13.03 -9.50
C HIS A 110 -3.67 13.41 -9.71
N GLN A 111 -2.76 12.94 -8.86
CA GLN A 111 -1.35 13.30 -8.92
C GLN A 111 -0.68 13.04 -10.27
N PRO A 112 0.28 13.88 -10.70
CA PRO A 112 0.73 15.09 -10.02
C PRO A 112 -0.25 16.25 -10.24
N VAL A 113 -0.65 16.95 -9.17
CA VAL A 113 -1.69 17.99 -9.18
C VAL A 113 -1.20 19.27 -8.52
N THR A 114 -1.61 20.42 -9.07
CA THR A 114 -1.30 21.75 -8.53
C THR A 114 -2.35 22.20 -7.53
N ARG A 115 -2.03 23.22 -6.72
CA ARG A 115 -2.97 23.82 -5.79
C ARG A 115 -4.26 24.30 -6.46
N SER A 116 -4.13 25.00 -7.61
CA SER A 116 -5.29 25.51 -8.34
C SER A 116 -6.21 24.39 -8.83
N GLU A 117 -5.64 23.27 -9.30
CA GLU A 117 -6.41 22.10 -9.73
C GLU A 117 -7.12 21.41 -8.55
N ILE A 118 -6.49 21.38 -7.38
CA ILE A 118 -7.14 20.86 -6.17
C ILE A 118 -8.34 21.74 -5.80
N GLU A 119 -8.19 23.06 -5.82
CA GLU A 119 -9.25 24.02 -5.53
C GLU A 119 -10.40 23.94 -6.56
N GLU A 120 -10.06 23.75 -7.83
CA GLU A 120 -11.04 23.55 -8.92
C GLU A 120 -11.86 22.28 -8.70
N ILE A 121 -11.22 21.15 -8.40
CA ILE A 121 -11.91 19.87 -8.14
C ILE A 121 -12.78 19.97 -6.88
N ARG A 122 -12.30 20.63 -5.83
CA ARG A 122 -13.08 20.82 -4.60
C ARG A 122 -14.24 21.81 -4.75
N GLY A 123 -14.19 22.69 -5.74
CA GLY A 123 -15.12 23.80 -5.90
C GLY A 123 -14.96 24.93 -4.86
N VAL A 124 -14.01 24.81 -3.94
CA VAL A 124 -13.74 25.80 -2.88
C VAL A 124 -12.24 25.91 -2.60
N ALA A 125 -11.78 27.12 -2.31
CA ALA A 125 -10.40 27.35 -1.86
C ALA A 125 -10.15 26.67 -0.51
N PHE A 126 -8.91 26.26 -0.25
CA PHE A 126 -8.53 25.71 1.05
C PHE A 126 -7.45 26.55 1.73
N GLY A 127 -7.42 26.48 3.07
CA GLY A 127 -6.47 27.24 3.88
C GLY A 127 -5.02 26.81 3.60
N ILE A 128 -4.10 27.76 3.80
CA ILE A 128 -2.65 27.56 3.59
C ILE A 128 -2.17 26.36 4.40
N ASN A 129 -2.60 26.24 5.65
CA ASN A 129 -2.18 25.18 6.58
C ASN A 129 -2.64 23.75 6.19
N THR A 130 -3.56 23.60 5.22
CA THR A 130 -4.07 22.27 4.85
C THR A 130 -3.00 21.42 4.16
N LEU A 131 -2.25 22.01 3.23
CA LEU A 131 -1.11 21.32 2.60
C LEU A 131 0.05 21.14 3.57
N ASP A 132 0.30 22.15 4.42
CA ASP A 132 1.39 22.09 5.38
C ASP A 132 1.22 20.92 6.36
N ILE A 133 0.01 20.71 6.88
CA ILE A 133 -0.30 19.55 7.73
C ILE A 133 -0.02 18.23 7.01
N LEU A 134 -0.41 18.10 5.74
CA LEU A 134 -0.17 16.88 4.95
C LEU A 134 1.31 16.67 4.65
N MET A 135 2.08 17.73 4.48
CA MET A 135 3.53 17.68 4.32
C MET A 135 4.25 17.39 5.64
N GLU A 136 3.79 17.94 6.77
CA GLU A 136 4.31 17.62 8.11
C GLU A 136 4.12 16.14 8.47
N LEU A 137 3.00 15.54 8.03
CA LEU A 137 2.76 14.10 8.17
C LEU A 137 3.60 13.26 7.18
N ASN A 138 4.36 13.90 6.31
CA ASN A 138 5.10 13.26 5.22
C ASN A 138 4.21 12.43 4.25
N TRP A 139 2.91 12.73 4.15
CA TRP A 139 2.01 12.02 3.23
C TRP A 139 1.98 12.61 1.84
N VAL A 140 2.32 13.90 1.73
CA VAL A 140 2.36 14.66 0.49
C VAL A 140 3.71 15.37 0.38
N LYS A 141 4.25 15.43 -0.84
CA LYS A 141 5.47 16.18 -1.16
C LYS A 141 5.31 16.96 -2.46
N PRO A 142 6.02 18.10 -2.62
CA PRO A 142 6.12 18.77 -3.91
C PRO A 142 6.97 17.92 -4.87
N GLN A 143 6.52 17.83 -6.14
CA GLN A 143 7.25 17.14 -7.20
C GLN A 143 7.28 17.97 -8.47
N GLY A 144 8.27 18.83 -8.58
CA GLY A 144 8.48 19.65 -9.77
C GLY A 144 7.46 20.78 -9.93
N ARG A 145 7.43 21.36 -11.11
CA ARG A 145 6.54 22.45 -11.48
C ARG A 145 5.84 22.15 -12.81
N LYS A 146 4.57 22.49 -12.90
CA LYS A 146 3.82 22.34 -14.14
C LYS A 146 4.32 23.32 -15.21
N ASN A 147 4.42 22.88 -16.45
CA ASN A 147 4.92 23.72 -17.56
C ASN A 147 3.79 24.58 -18.17
N ILE A 148 3.24 25.49 -17.37
CA ILE A 148 2.22 26.45 -17.73
C ILE A 148 2.62 27.85 -17.19
N PRO A 149 2.03 28.97 -17.65
CA PRO A 149 2.27 30.28 -17.09
C PRO A 149 2.16 30.27 -15.56
N GLY A 150 3.12 30.92 -14.87
CA GLY A 150 3.22 30.89 -13.41
C GLY A 150 3.95 29.68 -12.83
N ARG A 151 4.22 28.63 -13.61
CA ARG A 151 4.97 27.41 -13.22
C ARG A 151 4.62 26.90 -11.80
N PRO A 152 3.34 26.64 -11.49
CA PRO A 152 2.93 26.25 -10.15
C PRO A 152 3.55 24.91 -9.73
N LEU A 153 3.78 24.76 -8.41
CA LEU A 153 4.23 23.51 -7.82
C LEU A 153 3.17 22.42 -8.00
N GLN A 154 3.63 21.21 -8.26
CA GLN A 154 2.80 20.02 -8.29
C GLN A 154 3.04 19.18 -7.01
N TYR A 155 2.02 18.52 -6.54
CA TYR A 155 2.02 17.70 -5.34
C TYR A 155 1.73 16.24 -5.69
N VAL A 156 2.37 15.34 -4.94
CA VAL A 156 2.19 13.88 -5.04
C VAL A 156 2.20 13.27 -3.67
N SER A 157 1.66 12.05 -3.56
CA SER A 157 1.78 11.24 -2.35
C SER A 157 3.20 10.65 -2.20
N THR A 158 3.49 10.16 -1.01
CA THR A 158 4.80 9.60 -0.63
C THR A 158 4.68 8.11 -0.30
N ASP A 159 5.82 7.46 -0.11
CA ASP A 159 5.87 6.09 0.41
C ASP A 159 5.33 5.99 1.84
N GLU A 160 5.46 7.07 2.65
CA GLU A 160 4.89 7.14 4.00
C GLU A 160 3.35 7.10 3.96
N PHE A 161 2.73 7.75 2.96
CA PHE A 161 1.29 7.61 2.72
C PHE A 161 0.93 6.14 2.45
N LEU A 162 1.61 5.48 1.52
CA LEU A 162 1.36 4.07 1.21
C LEU A 162 1.56 3.19 2.44
N SER A 163 2.64 3.43 3.17
CA SER A 163 2.98 2.72 4.40
C SER A 163 1.91 2.90 5.49
N HIS A 164 1.39 4.12 5.67
CA HIS A 164 0.37 4.44 6.68
C HIS A 164 -0.97 3.73 6.38
N PHE A 165 -1.37 3.72 5.11
CA PHE A 165 -2.62 3.09 4.66
C PHE A 165 -2.46 1.62 4.26
N ASN A 166 -1.29 1.02 4.50
CA ASN A 166 -0.98 -0.38 4.21
C ASN A 166 -1.18 -0.75 2.73
N LEU A 167 -0.86 0.17 1.82
CA LEU A 167 -0.95 0.00 0.38
C LEU A 167 0.41 -0.38 -0.20
N GLN A 168 0.45 -1.35 -1.12
CA GLN A 168 1.69 -1.69 -1.84
C GLN A 168 2.00 -0.65 -2.92
N LYS A 169 0.97 -0.17 -3.60
CA LYS A 169 1.04 0.80 -4.69
C LYS A 169 -0.25 1.60 -4.76
N LEU A 170 -0.22 2.74 -5.45
CA LEU A 170 -1.38 3.61 -5.61
C LEU A 170 -2.55 2.94 -6.36
N SER A 171 -2.25 2.01 -7.26
CA SER A 171 -3.29 1.25 -7.96
C SER A 171 -4.11 0.30 -7.05
N ASP A 172 -3.68 0.10 -5.80
CA ASP A 172 -4.44 -0.69 -4.83
C ASP A 172 -5.57 0.13 -4.17
N LEU A 173 -5.61 1.44 -4.45
CA LEU A 173 -6.73 2.29 -4.02
C LEU A 173 -8.03 1.85 -4.71
N PRO A 174 -9.16 1.85 -3.98
CA PRO A 174 -10.44 1.46 -4.54
C PRO A 174 -10.88 2.44 -5.64
N THR A 175 -11.46 1.91 -6.69
CA THR A 175 -12.12 2.69 -7.75
C THR A 175 -13.49 3.18 -7.29
N VAL A 176 -14.07 4.16 -8.02
CA VAL A 176 -15.45 4.64 -7.76
C VAL A 176 -16.45 3.50 -7.79
N ASP A 177 -16.31 2.59 -8.78
CA ASP A 177 -17.20 1.44 -8.94
C ASP A 177 -17.09 0.47 -7.75
N GLU A 178 -15.88 0.25 -7.24
CA GLU A 178 -15.65 -0.58 -6.06
C GLU A 178 -16.24 0.05 -4.80
N LEU A 179 -16.08 1.38 -4.63
CA LEU A 179 -16.67 2.12 -3.50
C LEU A 179 -18.20 2.15 -3.56
N SER A 180 -18.78 2.30 -4.77
CA SER A 180 -20.22 2.25 -5.00
C SER A 180 -20.78 0.86 -4.72
N SER A 181 -20.11 -0.18 -5.22
CA SER A 181 -20.50 -1.58 -5.00
C SER A 181 -20.44 -1.97 -3.52
N ALA A 182 -19.52 -1.36 -2.76
CA ALA A 182 -19.41 -1.53 -1.31
C ALA A 182 -20.45 -0.69 -0.52
N GLY A 183 -21.29 0.11 -1.20
CA GLY A 183 -22.28 0.98 -0.56
C GLY A 183 -21.68 2.15 0.23
N LEU A 184 -20.42 2.48 -0.03
CA LEU A 184 -19.72 3.57 0.67
C LEU A 184 -19.99 4.93 0.03
N ILE A 185 -20.42 4.94 -1.23
CA ILE A 185 -20.77 6.14 -1.99
C ILE A 185 -21.97 5.86 -2.89
N ASP A 186 -22.85 6.86 -3.03
CA ASP A 186 -23.97 6.83 -3.97
C ASP A 186 -23.48 7.25 -5.37
N SER A 187 -23.45 6.34 -6.32
CA SER A 187 -23.02 6.59 -7.70
C SER A 187 -23.84 7.67 -8.44
N GLY A 188 -25.03 7.99 -7.94
CA GLY A 188 -25.93 9.03 -8.53
C GLY A 188 -25.58 10.48 -8.16
N ASN A 189 -24.79 10.71 -7.12
CA ASN A 189 -24.49 12.05 -6.58
C ASN A 189 -23.02 12.45 -6.62
N ILE A 190 -22.15 11.59 -7.16
CA ILE A 190 -20.73 11.90 -7.23
C ILE A 190 -20.38 12.33 -8.64
N ASP A 191 -19.84 13.54 -8.74
CA ASP A 191 -19.17 13.97 -9.94
C ASP A 191 -17.99 13.02 -10.19
N SER A 192 -18.12 12.15 -11.19
CA SER A 192 -17.09 11.17 -11.58
C SER A 192 -15.76 11.83 -11.92
N SER A 193 -15.74 13.17 -12.11
CA SER A 193 -14.53 13.96 -12.28
C SER A 193 -13.62 13.92 -11.06
N ILE A 194 -14.17 13.72 -9.84
CA ILE A 194 -13.39 13.68 -8.60
C ILE A 194 -12.49 12.44 -8.54
N PHE A 195 -12.92 11.33 -9.13
CA PHE A 195 -12.21 10.05 -9.04
C PHE A 195 -11.66 9.52 -10.37
N GLY A 196 -11.96 10.14 -11.51
CA GLY A 196 -11.82 9.51 -12.82
C GLY A 196 -10.73 10.01 -13.76
N THR A 197 -9.93 11.04 -13.45
CA THR A 197 -9.01 11.65 -14.41
C THR A 197 -7.51 11.37 -14.16
N GLY A 198 -7.15 10.70 -13.09
CA GLY A 198 -5.77 10.30 -12.80
C GLY A 198 -5.25 9.26 -13.79
N LYS A 199 -4.00 9.38 -14.27
CA LYS A 199 -3.35 8.45 -15.20
C LYS A 199 -3.47 6.98 -14.75
N PHE A 200 -3.35 6.71 -13.46
CA PHE A 200 -3.44 5.37 -12.87
C PHE A 200 -4.82 4.72 -13.03
N PHE A 201 -5.89 5.53 -13.02
CA PHE A 201 -7.26 5.03 -13.16
C PHE A 201 -7.63 4.81 -14.62
N LYS A 202 -7.08 5.58 -15.56
CA LYS A 202 -7.25 5.34 -17.00
C LYS A 202 -6.67 4.00 -17.41
N GLU A 203 -5.44 3.67 -16.96
CA GLU A 203 -4.82 2.37 -17.22
C GLU A 203 -5.65 1.21 -16.64
N LYS A 204 -6.15 1.35 -15.40
CA LYS A 204 -6.98 0.29 -14.76
C LYS A 204 -8.34 0.11 -15.47
N GLN A 205 -8.92 1.19 -16.01
CA GLN A 205 -10.16 1.12 -16.81
C GLN A 205 -9.94 0.55 -18.21
N GLU A 206 -8.81 0.85 -18.84
CA GLU A 206 -8.44 0.28 -20.15
C GLU A 206 -8.20 -1.23 -20.02
N VAL A 207 -7.44 -1.68 -19.01
CA VAL A 207 -7.22 -3.10 -18.74
C VAL A 207 -8.55 -3.83 -18.46
N LYS A 208 -9.45 -3.27 -17.61
CA LYS A 208 -10.77 -3.88 -17.38
C LYS A 208 -11.65 -3.93 -18.67
N LYS A 209 -11.54 -2.94 -19.57
CA LYS A 209 -12.27 -2.96 -20.84
C LYS A 209 -11.75 -4.04 -21.77
N GLU A 210 -10.44 -4.21 -21.88
CA GLU A 210 -9.83 -5.26 -22.69
C GLU A 210 -10.23 -6.65 -22.18
N ASP A 211 -10.22 -6.88 -20.85
CA ASP A 211 -10.68 -8.15 -20.24
C ASP A 211 -12.18 -8.42 -20.51
N ILE A 212 -13.01 -7.38 -20.50
CA ILE A 212 -14.45 -7.52 -20.78
C ILE A 212 -14.68 -7.85 -22.25
N TYR A 213 -13.97 -7.19 -23.19
CA TYR A 213 -14.12 -7.47 -24.62
C TYR A 213 -13.57 -8.84 -24.99
N SER A 214 -12.46 -9.29 -24.41
CA SER A 214 -11.94 -10.65 -24.63
C SER A 214 -12.91 -11.72 -24.13
N ASN A 215 -13.51 -11.53 -22.97
CA ASN A 215 -14.53 -12.44 -22.42
C ASN A 215 -15.81 -12.49 -23.29
N ILE A 216 -16.24 -11.34 -23.85
CA ILE A 216 -17.40 -11.27 -24.74
C ILE A 216 -17.11 -12.00 -26.06
N ASP A 217 -15.91 -11.82 -26.62
CA ASP A 217 -15.49 -12.52 -27.85
C ASP A 217 -15.39 -14.04 -27.66
N GLU A 218 -14.92 -14.52 -26.48
CA GLU A 218 -14.94 -15.95 -26.13
C GLU A 218 -16.36 -16.50 -25.99
N MET A 219 -17.25 -15.76 -25.32
CA MET A 219 -18.67 -16.15 -25.21
C MET A 219 -19.37 -16.18 -26.53
N LEU A 220 -19.12 -15.24 -27.44
CA LEU A 220 -19.69 -15.22 -28.80
C LEU A 220 -19.18 -16.37 -29.65
N LYS A 221 -17.90 -16.74 -29.58
CA LYS A 221 -17.35 -17.91 -30.28
C LYS A 221 -17.97 -19.21 -29.76
N SER A 222 -18.10 -19.38 -28.45
CA SER A 222 -18.71 -20.58 -27.86
C SER A 222 -20.21 -20.76 -28.24
N THR A 223 -20.94 -19.65 -28.49
CA THR A 223 -22.35 -19.69 -28.92
C THR A 223 -22.53 -19.91 -30.41
N LEU A 224 -21.52 -19.64 -31.23
CA LEU A 224 -21.56 -19.90 -32.69
C LEU A 224 -21.19 -21.35 -33.03
N ASP A 225 -20.32 -21.98 -32.25
CA ASP A 225 -19.92 -23.39 -32.43
C ASP A 225 -21.02 -24.41 -32.03
N THR A 226 -21.98 -23.99 -31.20
CA THR A 226 -23.11 -24.84 -30.77
C THR A 226 -24.31 -24.83 -31.73
N LYS A 227 -24.26 -24.10 -32.87
CA LYS A 227 -25.34 -24.03 -33.86
C LYS A 227 -25.07 -24.80 -35.17
N ASN A 228 -23.98 -25.55 -35.25
CA ASN A 228 -23.59 -26.31 -36.44
C ASN A 228 -23.53 -27.85 -36.23
N ASP A 229 -24.26 -28.37 -35.22
CA ASP A 229 -24.52 -29.80 -35.06
C ASP A 229 -26.01 -30.10 -35.20
#